data_62ecb1f3614c69d3e48325f9e9949a12
#
_entry.id   62ecb1f3614c69d3e48325f9e9949a12
#
_cell.length_a   1.000
_cell.length_b   1.000
_cell.length_c   1.000
_cell.angle_alpha   90.00
_cell.angle_beta   90.00
_cell.angle_gamma   90.00
#
_symmetry.space_group_name_H-M   'P 1'
#
loop_
_entity.id
_entity.type
_entity.pdbx_description
1 polymer ?
#
loop_
_entity_poly.entity_id
_entity_poly.type
_entity_poly.pdbx_seq_one_letter_code
_entity_poly.pdbx_strand_id
1 'polypeptide(L)'
;MDDIIGPIPIELLDDAIKVTPYDANKAKQDSWIISSDSNGSDDYTIRHVRVEPATSVSVQSVGNNTSTQVVTGAYTLIIDSTNSAPLNKLPSLNDKIQVQSTQQSLVVKSLDPIYDFGTHVHHWEGVLQ
;
A
#
# COMPACT_ATOMS: atom_id res chain seq x y z
N MET A 1 26.40 13.29 -9.76
CA MET A 1 25.49 13.05 -10.86
C MET A 1 24.08 13.03 -10.36
N ASP A 2 23.27 13.76 -11.00
CA ASP A 2 21.89 13.81 -10.59
C ASP A 2 21.16 12.54 -10.97
N ASP A 3 19.98 12.43 -10.46
CA ASP A 3 19.15 11.28 -10.76
C ASP A 3 18.89 11.23 -12.26
N ILE A 4 19.22 10.11 -12.86
CA ILE A 4 18.86 9.86 -14.24
C ILE A 4 17.36 9.73 -14.35
N ILE A 5 16.76 9.15 -13.30
CA ILE A 5 15.31 9.02 -13.21
C ILE A 5 14.83 10.02 -12.18
N GLY A 6 14.08 11.00 -12.60
CA GLY A 6 13.51 11.97 -11.69
C GLY A 6 12.42 11.37 -10.83
N PRO A 7 11.99 12.09 -9.81
CA PRO A 7 10.89 11.60 -8.95
C PRO A 7 9.59 11.48 -9.73
N ILE A 8 8.67 10.71 -9.19
CA ILE A 8 7.35 10.59 -9.79
C ILE A 8 6.68 11.97 -9.68
N PRO A 9 6.17 12.49 -10.79
CA PRO A 9 5.55 13.81 -10.75
C PRO A 9 4.43 13.88 -9.72
N ILE A 10 4.40 14.96 -8.97
CA ILE A 10 3.41 15.10 -7.89
C ILE A 10 1.99 15.08 -8.43
N GLU A 11 1.81 15.45 -9.68
CA GLU A 11 0.48 15.41 -10.31
C GLU A 11 -0.07 14.02 -10.44
N LEU A 12 0.80 13.01 -10.46
CA LEU A 12 0.38 11.62 -10.51
C LEU A 12 0.16 11.03 -9.13
N LEU A 13 0.58 11.73 -8.09
CA LEU A 13 0.44 11.28 -6.72
C LEU A 13 -0.74 12.02 -6.10
N ASP A 14 -1.92 11.66 -6.54
CA ASP A 14 -3.12 12.42 -6.29
C ASP A 14 -3.95 11.91 -5.11
N ASP A 15 -3.40 11.04 -4.31
CA ASP A 15 -4.12 10.47 -3.19
C ASP A 15 -3.34 10.62 -1.90
N ALA A 16 -3.97 10.23 -0.82
CA ALA A 16 -3.35 10.17 0.50
C ALA A 16 -3.88 8.92 1.19
N ILE A 17 -3.10 8.41 2.12
CA ILE A 17 -3.49 7.23 2.87
C ILE A 17 -3.33 7.50 4.36
N LYS A 18 -4.24 6.92 5.12
CA LYS A 18 -4.13 6.87 6.56
C LYS A 18 -3.72 5.46 6.94
N VAL A 19 -2.63 5.34 7.68
CA VAL A 19 -2.07 4.06 8.07
C VAL A 19 -2.36 3.79 9.52
N THR A 20 -2.96 2.65 9.79
CA THR A 20 -3.16 2.16 11.16
C THR A 20 -2.23 0.99 11.36
N PRO A 21 -1.21 1.14 12.21
CA PRO A 21 -0.24 0.06 12.41
C PRO A 21 -0.89 -1.19 12.97
N TYR A 22 -0.43 -2.32 12.48
CA TYR A 22 -0.91 -3.60 12.97
C TYR A 22 -0.27 -3.92 14.30
N ASP A 23 -1.09 -4.34 15.25
CA ASP A 23 -0.61 -4.77 16.56
C ASP A 23 -1.13 -6.17 16.83
N ALA A 24 -0.22 -7.13 16.79
CA ALA A 24 -0.58 -8.53 16.96
C ALA A 24 -1.18 -8.81 18.34
N ASN A 25 -0.70 -8.11 19.36
CA ASN A 25 -1.23 -8.31 20.70
C ASN A 25 -2.64 -7.80 20.84
N LYS A 26 -2.91 -6.63 20.29
CA LYS A 26 -4.28 -6.10 20.27
C LYS A 26 -5.19 -6.99 19.46
N ALA A 27 -4.71 -7.44 18.33
CA ALA A 27 -5.52 -8.30 17.47
C ALA A 27 -5.91 -9.59 18.15
N LYS A 28 -5.03 -10.13 18.96
CA LYS A 28 -5.33 -11.34 19.71
C LYS A 28 -6.37 -11.12 20.80
N GLN A 29 -6.27 -9.98 21.48
CA GLN A 29 -7.12 -9.73 22.64
C GLN A 29 -8.50 -9.26 22.25
N ASP A 30 -8.58 -8.37 21.30
CA ASP A 30 -9.80 -7.65 20.98
C ASP A 30 -10.03 -7.53 19.49
N SER A 31 -9.90 -8.64 18.79
CA SER A 31 -9.97 -8.60 17.34
C SER A 31 -11.25 -7.98 16.80
N TRP A 32 -12.32 -8.02 17.57
CA TRP A 32 -13.62 -7.53 17.11
C TRP A 32 -13.97 -6.14 17.64
N ILE A 33 -13.22 -5.61 18.59
CA ILE A 33 -13.45 -4.26 19.09
C ILE A 33 -12.31 -3.30 18.78
N ILE A 34 -11.32 -3.74 18.10
CA ILE A 34 -10.13 -2.94 17.84
C ILE A 34 -10.47 -1.60 17.21
N SER A 35 -11.41 -1.61 16.30
CA SER A 35 -11.73 -0.40 15.56
C SER A 35 -12.22 0.72 16.45
N SER A 36 -12.91 0.39 17.52
CA SER A 36 -13.43 1.42 18.40
C SER A 36 -12.37 1.95 19.35
N ASP A 37 -11.36 1.16 19.62
CA ASP A 37 -10.32 1.53 20.56
C ASP A 37 -9.08 2.10 19.93
N SER A 38 -8.98 2.02 18.64
CA SER A 38 -7.77 2.47 17.99
C SER A 38 -7.54 3.96 18.19
N ASN A 39 -8.58 4.71 18.37
CA ASN A 39 -8.52 6.14 18.65
C ASN A 39 -7.65 6.96 17.71
N GLY A 40 -7.03 6.33 16.77
CA GLY A 40 -6.15 7.00 15.87
C GLY A 40 -4.85 7.49 16.49
N SER A 41 -4.53 7.05 17.70
CA SER A 41 -3.34 7.57 18.37
C SER A 41 -2.06 7.13 17.68
N ASP A 42 -2.06 5.96 17.06
CA ASP A 42 -0.89 5.46 16.33
C ASP A 42 -1.04 5.64 14.83
N ASP A 43 -2.16 6.17 14.39
CA ASP A 43 -2.41 6.36 12.99
C ASP A 43 -1.57 7.51 12.45
N TYR A 44 -1.18 7.40 11.20
CA TYR A 44 -0.48 8.49 10.54
C TYR A 44 -0.91 8.55 9.09
N THR A 45 -0.65 9.68 8.47
CA THR A 45 -1.07 9.94 7.10
C THR A 45 0.16 10.17 6.24
N ILE A 46 0.14 9.60 5.03
CA ILE A 46 1.14 9.90 4.02
C ILE A 46 0.39 10.52 2.84
N ARG A 47 0.84 11.70 2.43
CA ARG A 47 0.24 12.44 1.32
C ARG A 47 1.06 12.26 0.06
N HIS A 48 0.44 12.56 -1.05
CA HIS A 48 1.07 12.49 -2.36
C HIS A 48 1.55 11.08 -2.64
N VAL A 49 0.60 10.19 -2.63
CA VAL A 49 0.81 8.79 -3.00
C VAL A 49 -0.15 8.47 -4.14
N ARG A 50 0.02 7.32 -4.73
CA ARG A 50 -0.89 6.84 -5.76
C ARG A 50 -1.42 5.49 -5.36
N VAL A 51 -2.72 5.32 -5.44
CA VAL A 51 -3.38 4.03 -5.22
C VAL A 51 -4.18 3.74 -6.48
N GLU A 52 -3.85 2.66 -7.13
CA GLU A 52 -4.53 2.32 -8.37
C GLU A 52 -4.92 0.86 -8.37
N PRO A 53 -6.02 0.51 -9.03
CA PRO A 53 -6.41 -0.89 -9.12
C PRO A 53 -5.33 -1.68 -9.84
N ALA A 54 -4.91 -2.78 -9.23
CA ALA A 54 -3.96 -3.70 -9.82
C ALA A 54 -4.75 -4.92 -10.24
N THR A 55 -5.33 -4.86 -11.42
CA THR A 55 -6.09 -5.98 -11.92
C THR A 55 -5.12 -7.02 -12.42
N SER A 56 -4.89 -8.03 -11.63
CA SER A 56 -4.12 -9.15 -12.12
C SER A 56 -5.09 -10.27 -12.45
N VAL A 57 -4.97 -10.75 -13.67
CA VAL A 57 -5.75 -11.87 -14.13
C VAL A 57 -4.83 -13.07 -14.13
N SER A 58 -5.09 -14.01 -13.25
CA SER A 58 -4.34 -15.25 -13.25
C SER A 58 -5.20 -16.33 -13.85
N VAL A 59 -4.58 -17.15 -14.71
CA VAL A 59 -5.26 -18.28 -15.34
C VAL A 59 -4.83 -19.51 -14.58
N GLN A 60 -5.80 -20.17 -13.98
CA GLN A 60 -5.54 -21.40 -13.25
C GLN A 60 -6.21 -22.56 -13.97
N SER A 61 -5.45 -23.65 -14.13
CA SER A 61 -6.03 -24.86 -14.65
C SER A 61 -6.84 -25.54 -13.56
N VAL A 62 -8.09 -25.78 -13.85
CA VAL A 62 -8.97 -26.46 -12.91
C VAL A 62 -9.47 -27.74 -13.59
N GLY A 63 -9.02 -28.88 -13.07
CA GLY A 63 -9.45 -30.16 -13.61
C GLY A 63 -8.94 -30.38 -15.02
N ASN A 64 -9.80 -30.90 -15.88
CA ASN A 64 -9.42 -31.36 -17.21
C ASN A 64 -9.40 -30.22 -18.20
N ASN A 65 -8.25 -29.59 -18.32
CA ASN A 65 -8.05 -28.57 -19.36
C ASN A 65 -8.91 -27.33 -19.20
N THR A 66 -9.61 -27.20 -18.11
CA THR A 66 -10.40 -26.02 -17.88
C THR A 66 -9.52 -24.98 -17.19
N SER A 67 -9.42 -23.81 -17.76
CA SER A 67 -8.68 -22.72 -17.11
C SER A 67 -9.69 -21.67 -16.69
N THR A 68 -9.53 -21.20 -15.47
CA THR A 68 -10.38 -20.18 -14.92
C THR A 68 -9.55 -18.92 -14.72
N GLN A 69 -10.05 -17.81 -15.21
CA GLN A 69 -9.41 -16.52 -14.94
C GLN A 69 -9.89 -16.01 -13.60
N VAL A 70 -8.93 -15.73 -12.73
CA VAL A 70 -9.23 -15.16 -11.43
C VAL A 70 -8.77 -13.72 -11.43
N VAL A 71 -9.70 -12.82 -11.23
CA VAL A 71 -9.39 -11.40 -11.11
C VAL A 71 -9.27 -11.10 -9.61
N THR A 72 -8.07 -10.77 -9.18
CA THR A 72 -7.86 -10.41 -7.79
C THR A 72 -8.10 -8.92 -7.62
N GLY A 73 -8.92 -8.56 -6.65
CA GLY A 73 -9.23 -7.16 -6.36
C GLY A 73 -8.15 -6.48 -5.54
N ALA A 74 -6.95 -6.50 -6.05
CA ALA A 74 -5.82 -5.88 -5.37
C ALA A 74 -5.60 -4.46 -5.88
N TYR A 75 -4.89 -3.68 -5.07
CA TYR A 75 -4.50 -2.33 -5.43
C TYR A 75 -3.01 -2.19 -5.31
N THR A 76 -2.44 -1.33 -6.13
CA THR A 76 -1.03 -0.98 -6.03
C THR A 76 -0.91 0.36 -5.34
N LEU A 77 -0.08 0.40 -4.31
CA LEU A 77 0.26 1.63 -3.61
C LEU A 77 1.65 2.07 -4.05
N ILE A 78 1.77 3.32 -4.46
CA ILE A 78 3.05 3.90 -4.85
C ILE A 78 3.36 5.07 -3.93
N ILE A 79 4.49 4.98 -3.25
CA ILE A 79 4.98 6.03 -2.36
C ILE A 79 6.30 6.52 -2.94
N ASP A 80 6.37 7.79 -3.30
CA ASP A 80 7.59 8.36 -3.90
C ASP A 80 8.54 8.85 -2.81
N SER A 81 9.83 8.59 -2.99
CA SER A 81 10.80 8.95 -1.97
C SER A 81 11.03 10.45 -1.85
N THR A 82 10.65 11.20 -2.86
CA THR A 82 10.86 12.65 -2.88
C THR A 82 9.58 13.42 -2.58
N ASN A 83 8.49 13.06 -3.24
CA ASN A 83 7.27 13.86 -3.21
C ASN A 83 6.26 13.40 -2.17
N SER A 84 6.28 12.14 -1.77
CA SER A 84 5.40 11.68 -0.70
C SER A 84 5.93 12.14 0.65
N ALA A 85 5.03 12.48 1.56
CA ALA A 85 5.44 12.98 2.86
C ALA A 85 4.29 12.85 3.86
N PRO A 86 4.60 12.74 5.14
CA PRO A 86 5.93 12.53 5.73
C PRO A 86 6.39 11.08 5.57
N LEU A 87 7.69 10.87 5.53
CA LEU A 87 8.26 9.54 5.34
C LEU A 87 9.09 9.07 6.54
N ASN A 88 8.82 9.63 7.71
CA ASN A 88 9.47 9.14 8.93
C ASN A 88 8.96 7.76 9.35
N LYS A 89 7.86 7.34 8.77
CA LYS A 89 7.29 6.01 8.97
C LYS A 89 6.77 5.50 7.63
N LEU A 90 6.98 4.23 7.37
CA LEU A 90 6.43 3.56 6.20
C LEU A 90 5.52 2.43 6.64
N PRO A 91 4.49 2.12 5.86
CA PRO A 91 3.62 0.98 6.19
C PRO A 91 4.39 -0.32 6.24
N SER A 92 3.91 -1.22 7.06
CA SER A 92 4.47 -2.57 7.19
C SER A 92 3.40 -3.58 6.84
N LEU A 93 3.82 -4.82 6.70
CA LEU A 93 2.88 -5.90 6.42
C LEU A 93 1.77 -5.93 7.46
N ASN A 94 0.57 -6.14 7.01
CA ASN A 94 -0.65 -6.24 7.80
C ASN A 94 -1.18 -4.91 8.34
N ASP A 95 -0.49 -3.81 8.08
CA ASP A 95 -1.03 -2.51 8.44
C ASP A 95 -2.30 -2.24 7.66
N LYS A 96 -3.22 -1.54 8.29
CA LYS A 96 -4.46 -1.15 7.65
C LYS A 96 -4.28 0.18 6.96
N ILE A 97 -4.74 0.26 5.75
CA ILE A 97 -4.63 1.46 4.92
C ILE A 97 -6.05 1.93 4.60
N GLN A 98 -6.33 3.19 4.93
CA GLN A 98 -7.54 3.82 4.45
C GLN A 98 -7.18 4.79 3.34
N VAL A 99 -7.69 4.53 2.16
CA VAL A 99 -7.46 5.38 1.00
C VAL A 99 -8.38 6.59 1.12
N GLN A 100 -7.80 7.79 1.10
CA GLN A 100 -8.58 8.99 1.37
C GLN A 100 -9.61 9.30 0.30
N SER A 101 -9.26 9.09 -0.97
CA SER A 101 -10.15 9.44 -2.06
C SER A 101 -11.40 8.56 -2.10
N THR A 102 -11.27 7.29 -1.76
CA THR A 102 -12.38 6.34 -1.87
C THR A 102 -12.92 5.89 -0.53
N GLN A 103 -12.23 6.23 0.56
CA GLN A 103 -12.57 5.77 1.90
C GLN A 103 -12.51 4.24 2.04
N GLN A 104 -11.83 3.59 1.14
CA GLN A 104 -11.66 2.15 1.16
C GLN A 104 -10.64 1.75 2.21
N SER A 105 -10.91 0.65 2.92
CA SER A 105 -9.98 0.09 3.88
C SER A 105 -9.36 -1.16 3.30
N LEU A 106 -8.05 -1.19 3.28
CA LEU A 106 -7.28 -2.29 2.70
C LEU A 106 -6.17 -2.65 3.66
N VAL A 107 -5.51 -3.77 3.40
CA VAL A 107 -4.41 -4.26 4.23
C VAL A 107 -3.17 -4.40 3.38
N VAL A 108 -2.03 -4.03 3.93
CA VAL A 108 -0.75 -4.13 3.23
C VAL A 108 -0.34 -5.59 3.13
N LYS A 109 -0.21 -6.07 1.92
CA LYS A 109 0.26 -7.43 1.66
C LYS A 109 1.74 -7.47 1.30
N SER A 110 2.24 -6.40 0.73
CA SER A 110 3.67 -6.25 0.47
C SER A 110 3.99 -4.77 0.31
N LEU A 111 5.22 -4.42 0.57
CA LEU A 111 5.72 -3.08 0.28
C LEU A 111 7.22 -3.22 0.05
N ASP A 112 7.64 -3.00 -1.18
CA ASP A 112 9.01 -3.22 -1.60
C ASP A 112 9.64 -1.94 -2.12
N PRO A 113 10.90 -1.69 -1.78
CA PRO A 113 11.59 -0.55 -2.35
C PRO A 113 11.99 -0.82 -3.79
N ILE A 114 11.81 0.18 -4.62
CA ILE A 114 12.25 0.14 -6.01
C ILE A 114 13.41 1.12 -6.13
N TYR A 115 14.57 0.60 -6.48
CA TYR A 115 15.77 1.40 -6.54
C TYR A 115 15.95 2.01 -7.93
N ASP A 116 16.63 3.13 -7.97
CA ASP A 116 17.07 3.68 -9.24
C ASP A 116 18.39 2.98 -9.65
N PHE A 117 19.33 3.68 -10.20
CA PHE A 117 20.56 3.05 -10.67
C PHE A 117 21.60 2.87 -9.57
N GLY A 118 21.21 2.57 -8.36
CA GLY A 118 22.17 2.40 -7.30
C GLY A 118 21.48 1.93 -6.05
N THR A 119 21.86 2.51 -4.94
CA THR A 119 21.29 2.16 -3.64
C THR A 119 20.19 3.14 -3.20
N HIS A 120 19.89 4.14 -4.03
CA HIS A 120 18.88 5.12 -3.70
C HIS A 120 17.50 4.60 -4.04
N VAL A 121 16.60 4.64 -3.08
CA VAL A 121 15.22 4.21 -3.30
C VAL A 121 14.48 5.30 -4.06
N HIS A 122 14.00 4.94 -5.24
CA HIS A 122 13.22 5.85 -6.05
C HIS A 122 11.79 5.96 -5.52
N HIS A 123 11.19 4.83 -5.24
CA HIS A 123 9.85 4.78 -4.68
C HIS A 123 9.62 3.40 -4.06
N TRP A 124 8.50 3.26 -3.40
CA TRP A 124 8.05 1.97 -2.88
C TRP A 124 6.78 1.57 -3.60
N GLU A 125 6.67 0.29 -3.92
CA GLU A 125 5.47 -0.27 -4.49
C GLU A 125 4.93 -1.33 -3.56
N GLY A 126 3.65 -1.21 -3.26
CA GLY A 126 3.00 -2.14 -2.37
C GLY A 126 1.76 -2.73 -2.96
N VAL A 127 1.36 -3.87 -2.42
CA VAL A 127 0.10 -4.52 -2.78
C VAL A 127 -0.83 -4.38 -1.60
N LEU A 128 -2.02 -3.88 -1.87
CA LEU A 128 -3.08 -3.72 -0.88
C LEU A 128 -4.26 -4.60 -1.27
N GLN A 129 -4.84 -5.25 -0.28
CA GLN A 129 -6.04 -6.06 -0.50
C GLN A 129 -7.08 -5.84 0.57
#